data_b2b724bedbf5511f8f33531879bf5628
#
_entry.id   b2b724bedbf5511f8f33531879bf5628
#
_cell.length_a   1.000
_cell.length_b   1.000
_cell.length_c   1.000
_cell.angle_alpha   90.00
_cell.angle_beta   90.00
_cell.angle_gamma   90.00
#
_symmetry.space_group_name_H-M   'P 1'
#
loop_
_entity.id
_entity.type
_entity.pdbx_description
1 polymer ?
#
loop_
_entity_poly.entity_id
_entity_poly.type
_entity_poly.pdbx_seq_one_letter_code
_entity_poly.pdbx_strand_id
1 'polypeptide(L)'
;MFTRTGHTQVGWATVDGGEKVYGFEDVYTKNEALTLYPVWNTNKYTITFDTNGGSEIAPITQDYGTNITAPAAPTREGYTFIGWDMEIPTTMPAENITLKAKWKDIEKPTGEIIIGTNKWHEFLNKLTLGLFFKDTQEVTINASDNSGMVFVSYLITDQELSEEELGSLVYYAYDEPFLIEPNGEYIVYAMLVDASLNITYLRSDRITLDNVQPVIGGIEDGKIYCEAQTVTINEKYIETVTVNGTAVELDENNSFILPAADGEQKIVVADKAGNIAEMTVTVHDGHTFGDWKADGDGTHSRECTVDGCKGVETMACSGGNATCTEKAV
;
A
#
# COMPACT_ATOMS: atom_id res chain seq x y z
N MET A 1 -5.44 75.46 3.79
CA MET A 1 -5.06 74.48 2.75
C MET A 1 -6.30 73.70 2.38
N PHE A 2 -6.61 73.62 1.10
CA PHE A 2 -7.73 72.80 0.64
C PHE A 2 -7.35 71.35 0.50
N THR A 3 -8.33 70.45 0.51
CA THR A 3 -8.17 69.00 0.32
C THR A 3 -8.82 68.58 -1.00
N ARG A 4 -8.13 67.71 -1.75
CA ARG A 4 -8.65 67.06 -2.96
C ARG A 4 -8.11 65.64 -2.97
N THR A 5 -9.03 64.66 -3.05
CA THR A 5 -8.67 63.24 -3.06
C THR A 5 -7.59 62.96 -4.13
N GLY A 6 -6.54 62.23 -3.74
CA GLY A 6 -5.44 61.87 -4.63
C GLY A 6 -4.52 62.99 -5.09
N HIS A 7 -4.65 64.21 -4.53
CA HIS A 7 -3.85 65.38 -4.90
C HIS A 7 -3.28 66.07 -3.67
N THR A 8 -2.14 66.67 -3.85
CA THR A 8 -1.51 67.56 -2.87
C THR A 8 -1.54 68.98 -3.39
N GLN A 9 -2.11 69.94 -2.61
CA GLN A 9 -2.06 71.33 -2.96
C GLN A 9 -0.62 71.86 -2.83
N VAL A 10 -0.07 72.48 -3.86
CA VAL A 10 1.32 72.96 -3.95
C VAL A 10 1.45 74.43 -3.95
N GLY A 11 0.35 75.20 -4.04
CA GLY A 11 0.33 76.65 -4.04
C GLY A 11 -0.94 77.21 -4.67
N TRP A 12 -0.79 78.40 -5.23
CA TRP A 12 -1.90 79.21 -5.78
C TRP A 12 -1.56 79.73 -7.16
N ALA A 13 -2.54 79.76 -8.02
CA ALA A 13 -2.53 80.44 -9.33
C ALA A 13 -3.45 81.63 -9.29
N THR A 14 -3.24 82.56 -10.23
CA THR A 14 -4.09 83.75 -10.44
C THR A 14 -5.19 83.55 -11.47
N VAL A 15 -5.17 82.40 -12.15
CA VAL A 15 -6.16 81.95 -13.14
C VAL A 15 -6.52 80.45 -12.77
N ASP A 16 -7.77 80.10 -12.96
CA ASP A 16 -8.20 78.69 -12.71
C ASP A 16 -7.49 77.73 -13.69
N GLY A 17 -6.91 76.68 -13.16
CA GLY A 17 -6.08 75.72 -13.90
C GLY A 17 -4.72 76.23 -14.35
N GLY A 18 -4.29 77.45 -13.90
CA GLY A 18 -3.02 78.03 -14.20
C GLY A 18 -1.85 77.42 -13.41
N GLU A 19 -0.63 77.86 -13.85
CA GLU A 19 0.61 77.46 -13.16
C GLU A 19 0.71 78.14 -11.80
N LYS A 20 1.48 77.50 -10.88
CA LYS A 20 1.74 78.02 -9.54
C LYS A 20 2.45 79.34 -9.60
N VAL A 21 1.83 80.38 -9.02
CA VAL A 21 2.35 81.76 -8.94
C VAL A 21 2.79 82.06 -7.50
N TYR A 22 2.01 81.63 -6.50
CA TYR A 22 2.31 81.84 -5.09
C TYR A 22 2.43 80.55 -4.32
N GLY A 23 3.40 80.47 -3.40
CA GLY A 23 3.54 79.47 -2.36
C GLY A 23 2.54 79.72 -1.21
N PHE A 24 2.56 78.90 -0.19
CA PHE A 24 1.64 79.03 0.97
C PHE A 24 1.99 80.19 1.90
N GLU A 25 3.26 80.59 1.94
CA GLU A 25 3.80 81.67 2.79
C GLU A 25 4.16 82.90 2.04
N ASP A 26 3.86 83.01 0.72
CA ASP A 26 4.16 84.16 -0.09
C ASP A 26 3.30 85.37 0.32
N VAL A 27 3.92 86.56 0.43
CA VAL A 27 3.28 87.79 0.83
C VAL A 27 2.85 88.56 -0.41
N TYR A 28 1.55 88.82 -0.51
CA TYR A 28 1.02 89.73 -1.58
C TYR A 28 1.09 91.15 -1.14
N THR A 29 1.90 92.00 -1.86
CA THR A 29 2.21 93.38 -1.48
C THR A 29 1.46 94.43 -2.27
N LYS A 30 0.67 94.05 -3.29
CA LYS A 30 -0.10 94.96 -4.07
C LYS A 30 -1.43 95.32 -3.41
N ASN A 31 -1.86 96.58 -3.51
CA ASN A 31 -3.10 97.02 -2.97
C ASN A 31 -4.26 96.83 -3.99
N GLU A 32 -4.44 95.61 -4.46
CA GLU A 32 -5.45 95.29 -5.49
C GLU A 32 -6.17 93.95 -5.03
N ALA A 33 -7.44 93.80 -5.43
CA ALA A 33 -8.13 92.56 -5.20
C ALA A 33 -7.53 91.41 -6.01
N LEU A 34 -7.23 90.28 -5.35
CA LEU A 34 -6.65 89.14 -6.01
C LEU A 34 -7.51 87.88 -5.69
N THR A 35 -7.92 87.20 -6.76
CA THR A 35 -8.54 85.85 -6.63
C THR A 35 -7.46 84.80 -6.85
N LEU A 36 -7.38 83.86 -5.93
CA LEU A 36 -6.41 82.76 -5.95
C LEU A 36 -7.14 81.40 -6.14
N TYR A 37 -6.59 80.61 -7.04
CA TYR A 37 -7.04 79.26 -7.37
C TYR A 37 -6.01 78.28 -6.89
N PRO A 38 -6.41 77.14 -6.18
CA PRO A 38 -5.48 76.15 -5.71
C PRO A 38 -4.81 75.39 -6.86
N VAL A 39 -3.50 75.20 -6.75
CA VAL A 39 -2.72 74.42 -7.70
C VAL A 39 -2.45 73.07 -7.06
N TRP A 40 -2.68 71.99 -7.80
CA TRP A 40 -2.63 70.61 -7.35
C TRP A 40 -1.59 69.80 -8.09
N ASN A 41 -0.82 68.99 -7.34
CA ASN A 41 -0.07 67.87 -7.89
C ASN A 41 -0.84 66.57 -7.66
N THR A 42 -0.90 65.74 -8.70
CA THR A 42 -1.45 64.40 -8.56
C THR A 42 -0.46 63.53 -7.79
N ASN A 43 -0.94 62.84 -6.74
CA ASN A 43 -0.10 61.96 -5.96
C ASN A 43 0.06 60.61 -6.67
N LYS A 44 1.22 60.01 -6.46
CA LYS A 44 1.49 58.63 -6.88
C LYS A 44 1.16 57.68 -5.75
N TYR A 45 0.56 56.55 -6.10
CA TYR A 45 0.27 55.45 -5.19
C TYR A 45 0.80 54.14 -5.76
N THR A 46 0.96 53.14 -4.91
CA THR A 46 1.55 51.86 -5.26
C THR A 46 0.59 50.74 -4.95
N ILE A 47 0.41 49.83 -5.92
CA ILE A 47 -0.18 48.52 -5.72
C ILE A 47 0.94 47.52 -5.61
N THR A 48 1.02 46.84 -4.48
CA THR A 48 1.98 45.73 -4.22
C THR A 48 1.25 44.42 -4.37
N PHE A 49 1.93 43.41 -4.97
CA PHE A 49 1.41 42.08 -5.16
C PHE A 49 2.16 41.10 -4.23
N ASP A 50 1.53 40.68 -3.13
CA ASP A 50 2.00 39.57 -2.31
C ASP A 50 1.60 38.27 -3.00
N THR A 51 2.53 37.65 -3.69
CA THR A 51 2.27 36.40 -4.43
C THR A 51 2.15 35.17 -3.53
N ASN A 52 2.34 35.30 -2.22
CA ASN A 52 2.16 34.25 -1.22
C ASN A 52 2.83 32.94 -1.63
N GLY A 53 4.12 33.02 -2.01
CA GLY A 53 4.95 31.88 -2.43
C GLY A 53 4.92 31.58 -3.94
N GLY A 54 4.23 32.39 -4.74
CA GLY A 54 4.28 32.30 -6.20
C GLY A 54 5.39 33.15 -6.82
N SER A 55 5.47 33.13 -8.16
CA SER A 55 6.42 33.96 -8.92
C SER A 55 6.23 35.46 -8.64
N GLU A 56 7.32 36.17 -8.52
CA GLU A 56 7.30 37.58 -8.20
C GLU A 56 6.57 38.44 -9.27
N ILE A 57 5.82 39.43 -8.81
CA ILE A 57 5.18 40.46 -9.67
C ILE A 57 5.66 41.83 -9.19
N ALA A 58 6.16 42.63 -10.12
CA ALA A 58 6.59 43.98 -9.82
C ALA A 58 5.42 44.87 -9.37
N PRO A 59 5.61 45.72 -8.35
CA PRO A 59 4.58 46.67 -7.93
C PRO A 59 4.27 47.68 -9.03
N ILE A 60 3.03 48.14 -9.08
CA ILE A 60 2.58 49.18 -10.00
C ILE A 60 2.52 50.52 -9.25
N THR A 61 3.32 51.52 -9.68
CA THR A 61 3.30 52.84 -9.10
C THR A 61 2.92 53.87 -10.19
N GLN A 62 1.78 54.55 -10.00
CA GLN A 62 1.20 55.44 -10.99
C GLN A 62 0.52 56.63 -10.30
N ASP A 63 0.18 57.66 -11.10
CA ASP A 63 -0.61 58.78 -10.62
C ASP A 63 -2.04 58.38 -10.29
N TYR A 64 -2.60 58.95 -9.24
CA TYR A 64 -3.99 58.75 -8.86
C TYR A 64 -4.95 58.86 -10.04
N GLY A 65 -5.89 57.94 -10.16
CA GLY A 65 -6.93 57.93 -11.18
C GLY A 65 -6.49 57.47 -12.57
N THR A 66 -5.20 57.15 -12.80
CA THR A 66 -4.74 56.57 -14.07
C THR A 66 -5.16 55.10 -14.20
N ASN A 67 -5.41 54.66 -15.43
CA ASN A 67 -5.82 53.30 -15.71
C ASN A 67 -4.72 52.28 -15.35
N ILE A 68 -5.11 51.19 -14.71
CA ILE A 68 -4.22 50.07 -14.35
C ILE A 68 -4.33 48.99 -15.40
N THR A 69 -3.18 48.48 -15.86
CA THR A 69 -3.11 47.24 -16.62
C THR A 69 -2.78 46.13 -15.64
N ALA A 70 -3.69 45.17 -15.50
CA ALA A 70 -3.48 44.01 -14.60
C ALA A 70 -2.26 43.19 -15.07
N PRO A 71 -1.37 42.79 -14.18
CA PRO A 71 -0.26 41.88 -14.52
C PRO A 71 -0.77 40.50 -14.89
N ALA A 72 0.11 39.70 -15.50
CA ALA A 72 -0.14 38.25 -15.66
C ALA A 72 -0.30 37.56 -14.30
N ALA A 73 -1.10 36.51 -14.27
CA ALA A 73 -1.24 35.70 -13.05
C ALA A 73 0.11 35.09 -12.62
N PRO A 74 0.42 35.08 -11.32
CA PRO A 74 1.61 34.41 -10.83
C PRO A 74 1.48 32.90 -10.98
N THR A 75 2.62 32.18 -10.95
CA THR A 75 2.71 30.74 -10.98
C THR A 75 3.30 30.22 -9.68
N ARG A 76 2.84 29.05 -9.24
CA ARG A 76 3.38 28.35 -8.08
C ARG A 76 3.29 26.85 -8.34
N GLU A 77 4.41 26.12 -8.19
CA GLU A 77 4.47 24.67 -8.38
C GLU A 77 3.53 23.97 -7.40
N GLY A 78 2.79 22.98 -7.87
CA GLY A 78 1.79 22.25 -7.09
C GLY A 78 0.48 23.00 -6.82
N TYR A 79 0.34 24.27 -7.31
CA TYR A 79 -0.84 25.09 -7.01
C TYR A 79 -1.42 25.76 -8.27
N THR A 80 -2.74 25.91 -8.26
CA THR A 80 -3.45 26.75 -9.24
C THR A 80 -3.80 28.09 -8.61
N PHE A 81 -3.46 29.19 -9.32
CA PHE A 81 -3.87 30.54 -8.92
C PHE A 81 -5.39 30.69 -9.06
N ILE A 82 -6.07 31.08 -7.99
CA ILE A 82 -7.54 31.24 -7.95
C ILE A 82 -7.96 32.71 -7.77
N GLY A 83 -7.02 33.65 -7.90
CA GLY A 83 -7.29 35.05 -7.79
C GLY A 83 -6.58 35.76 -6.63
N TRP A 84 -6.83 37.01 -6.48
CA TRP A 84 -6.36 37.84 -5.38
C TRP A 84 -7.41 37.87 -4.26
N ASP A 85 -7.02 38.33 -3.09
CA ASP A 85 -7.92 38.48 -1.93
C ASP A 85 -8.95 39.58 -2.12
N MET A 86 -8.65 40.55 -3.01
CA MET A 86 -9.55 41.59 -3.51
C MET A 86 -9.36 41.84 -5.02
N GLU A 87 -10.32 42.45 -5.68
CA GLU A 87 -10.21 42.77 -7.09
C GLU A 87 -9.13 43.82 -7.36
N ILE A 88 -8.40 43.67 -8.49
CA ILE A 88 -7.47 44.69 -8.96
C ILE A 88 -8.30 45.91 -9.38
N PRO A 89 -8.06 47.11 -8.81
CA PRO A 89 -8.82 48.28 -9.21
C PRO A 89 -8.54 48.64 -10.69
N THR A 90 -9.54 49.15 -11.36
CA THR A 90 -9.40 49.61 -12.79
C THR A 90 -8.58 50.86 -12.92
N THR A 91 -8.56 51.72 -11.86
CA THR A 91 -7.77 52.97 -11.81
C THR A 91 -7.02 53.04 -10.50
N MET A 92 -5.88 53.75 -10.47
CA MET A 92 -5.04 53.90 -9.28
C MET A 92 -5.83 54.56 -8.12
N PRO A 93 -6.02 53.86 -6.98
CA PRO A 93 -6.72 54.41 -5.82
C PRO A 93 -5.92 55.54 -5.14
N ALA A 94 -6.55 56.30 -4.25
CA ALA A 94 -5.92 57.37 -3.47
C ALA A 94 -5.17 56.85 -2.23
N GLU A 95 -4.72 55.58 -2.23
CA GLU A 95 -3.96 54.90 -1.16
C GLU A 95 -3.08 53.81 -1.73
N ASN A 96 -2.06 53.45 -0.98
CA ASN A 96 -1.28 52.24 -1.29
C ASN A 96 -2.05 51.00 -0.86
N ILE A 97 -2.14 49.98 -1.71
CA ILE A 97 -2.80 48.74 -1.44
C ILE A 97 -1.85 47.55 -1.66
N THR A 98 -2.11 46.45 -0.96
CA THR A 98 -1.43 45.18 -1.18
C THR A 98 -2.47 44.14 -1.53
N LEU A 99 -2.29 43.43 -2.63
CA LEU A 99 -3.13 42.34 -3.10
C LEU A 99 -2.41 41.02 -2.77
N LYS A 100 -3.10 40.11 -2.10
CA LYS A 100 -2.54 38.82 -1.71
C LYS A 100 -3.11 37.68 -2.57
N ALA A 101 -2.22 36.86 -3.16
CA ALA A 101 -2.60 35.75 -4.00
C ALA A 101 -3.27 34.63 -3.17
N LYS A 102 -4.34 34.07 -3.75
CA LYS A 102 -5.01 32.84 -3.29
C LYS A 102 -4.65 31.70 -4.19
N TRP A 103 -4.36 30.57 -3.56
CA TRP A 103 -3.92 29.35 -4.23
C TRP A 103 -4.84 28.18 -3.89
N LYS A 104 -5.09 27.32 -4.87
CA LYS A 104 -5.66 26.00 -4.69
C LYS A 104 -4.57 24.98 -4.92
N ASP A 105 -4.35 24.10 -3.96
CA ASP A 105 -3.46 22.96 -4.09
C ASP A 105 -4.01 21.96 -5.11
N ILE A 106 -3.17 21.46 -6.01
CA ILE A 106 -3.51 20.47 -7.04
C ILE A 106 -2.55 19.27 -7.01
N GLU A 107 -1.58 19.28 -6.12
CA GLU A 107 -0.68 18.16 -5.91
C GLU A 107 -1.40 17.09 -5.11
N LYS A 108 -1.23 15.83 -5.53
CA LYS A 108 -1.83 14.71 -4.81
C LYS A 108 -0.91 14.27 -3.68
N PRO A 109 -1.46 13.83 -2.54
CA PRO A 109 -0.66 13.27 -1.46
C PRO A 109 0.08 12.02 -1.93
N THR A 110 1.24 11.77 -1.35
CA THR A 110 2.09 10.61 -1.59
C THR A 110 2.20 9.76 -0.33
N GLY A 111 2.53 8.48 -0.48
CA GLY A 111 2.70 7.59 0.67
C GLY A 111 3.12 6.19 0.30
N GLU A 112 3.21 5.34 1.30
CA GLU A 112 3.54 3.92 1.17
C GLU A 112 2.80 3.07 2.20
N ILE A 113 2.55 1.82 1.87
CA ILE A 113 2.03 0.79 2.77
C ILE A 113 3.20 -0.15 3.11
N ILE A 114 3.52 -0.30 4.38
CA ILE A 114 4.56 -1.18 4.89
C ILE A 114 3.89 -2.33 5.64
N ILE A 115 4.24 -3.58 5.28
CA ILE A 115 3.73 -4.78 5.93
C ILE A 115 4.89 -5.52 6.59
N GLY A 116 4.79 -5.70 7.91
CA GLY A 116 5.83 -6.30 8.74
C GLY A 116 7.03 -5.39 8.98
N THR A 117 7.81 -5.74 9.99
CA THR A 117 8.97 -4.93 10.42
C THR A 117 10.29 -5.35 9.80
N ASN A 118 10.32 -6.47 9.07
CA ASN A 118 11.57 -7.10 8.65
C ASN A 118 11.78 -7.02 7.12
N LYS A 119 12.48 -5.96 6.66
CA LYS A 119 12.87 -5.77 5.25
C LYS A 119 13.62 -6.96 4.62
N TRP A 120 14.21 -7.83 5.43
CA TRP A 120 14.89 -9.03 4.97
C TRP A 120 13.91 -10.13 4.54
N HIS A 121 12.83 -10.32 5.27
CA HIS A 121 11.74 -11.24 4.87
C HIS A 121 11.05 -10.76 3.59
N GLU A 122 10.82 -9.46 3.44
CA GLU A 122 10.27 -8.88 2.22
C GLU A 122 11.18 -9.14 1.00
N PHE A 123 12.50 -9.03 1.17
CA PHE A 123 13.46 -9.35 0.11
C PHE A 123 13.44 -10.83 -0.27
N LEU A 124 13.40 -11.75 0.69
CA LEU A 124 13.33 -13.19 0.43
C LEU A 124 12.01 -13.59 -0.23
N ASN A 125 10.90 -13.04 0.22
CA ASN A 125 9.56 -13.32 -0.32
C ASN A 125 9.39 -12.83 -1.77
N LYS A 126 10.01 -11.72 -2.14
CA LYS A 126 10.04 -11.25 -3.56
C LYS A 126 10.77 -12.22 -4.49
N LEU A 127 11.72 -13.01 -4.00
CA LEU A 127 12.40 -14.04 -4.77
C LEU A 127 11.53 -15.31 -4.97
N THR A 128 10.55 -15.55 -4.12
CA THR A 128 9.69 -16.76 -4.11
C THR A 128 8.30 -16.55 -4.73
N LEU A 129 8.08 -15.45 -5.45
CA LEU A 129 6.81 -15.12 -6.14
C LEU A 129 5.57 -14.99 -5.24
N GLY A 130 5.73 -14.51 -4.01
CA GLY A 130 4.63 -14.20 -3.11
C GLY A 130 5.12 -13.78 -1.72
N LEU A 131 4.34 -12.96 -1.03
CA LEU A 131 4.60 -12.57 0.34
C LEU A 131 3.84 -13.53 1.26
N PHE A 132 4.54 -14.58 1.75
CA PHE A 132 4.00 -15.57 2.67
C PHE A 132 4.55 -15.32 4.08
N PHE A 133 3.66 -15.32 5.08
CA PHE A 133 4.02 -15.14 6.48
C PHE A 133 3.27 -16.14 7.33
N LYS A 134 3.96 -16.67 8.35
CA LYS A 134 3.37 -17.57 9.33
C LYS A 134 2.61 -16.81 10.41
N ASP A 135 3.17 -15.69 10.84
CA ASP A 135 2.69 -14.94 12.00
C ASP A 135 1.93 -13.69 11.56
N THR A 136 1.11 -13.15 12.47
CA THR A 136 0.45 -11.86 12.38
C THR A 136 1.41 -10.78 11.87
N GLN A 137 0.97 -9.95 10.94
CA GLN A 137 1.75 -8.85 10.38
C GLN A 137 1.17 -7.49 10.78
N GLU A 138 2.06 -6.58 11.17
CA GLU A 138 1.70 -5.18 11.38
C GLU A 138 1.71 -4.42 10.06
N VAL A 139 0.70 -3.59 9.85
CA VAL A 139 0.58 -2.70 8.70
C VAL A 139 0.76 -1.27 9.15
N THR A 140 1.74 -0.59 8.57
CA THR A 140 1.99 0.84 8.73
C THR A 140 1.74 1.56 7.42
N ILE A 141 1.02 2.69 7.46
CA ILE A 141 0.77 3.53 6.29
C ILE A 141 1.42 4.89 6.56
N ASN A 142 2.41 5.24 5.75
CA ASN A 142 3.03 6.57 5.77
C ASN A 142 2.42 7.42 4.66
N ALA A 143 2.16 8.69 4.95
CA ALA A 143 1.63 9.63 3.99
C ALA A 143 2.24 11.02 4.20
N SER A 144 2.39 11.77 3.11
CA SER A 144 2.88 13.15 3.12
C SER A 144 2.30 13.95 1.97
N ASP A 145 2.20 15.26 2.17
CA ASP A 145 1.73 16.20 1.17
C ASP A 145 2.40 17.57 1.34
N ASN A 146 2.47 18.37 0.27
CA ASN A 146 3.03 19.73 0.30
C ASN A 146 2.21 20.69 1.17
N SER A 147 0.92 20.42 1.39
CA SER A 147 0.04 21.16 2.30
C SER A 147 0.20 20.77 3.76
N GLY A 148 0.90 19.66 4.04
CA GLY A 148 1.26 19.16 5.36
C GLY A 148 0.17 18.37 6.09
N MET A 149 -1.06 18.34 5.60
CA MET A 149 -2.17 17.58 6.19
C MET A 149 -2.69 16.53 5.23
N VAL A 150 -2.65 15.25 5.65
CA VAL A 150 -3.19 14.12 4.89
C VAL A 150 -4.10 13.31 5.80
N PHE A 151 -5.33 13.09 5.35
CA PHE A 151 -6.24 12.12 5.95
C PHE A 151 -5.98 10.76 5.32
N VAL A 152 -5.71 9.77 6.16
CA VAL A 152 -5.40 8.41 5.76
C VAL A 152 -6.55 7.49 6.17
N SER A 153 -6.99 6.66 5.23
CA SER A 153 -7.93 5.60 5.51
C SER A 153 -7.55 4.33 4.75
N TYR A 154 -8.01 3.17 5.19
CA TYR A 154 -7.61 1.90 4.62
C TYR A 154 -8.78 0.94 4.40
N LEU A 155 -8.55 -0.05 3.53
CA LEU A 155 -9.42 -1.16 3.24
C LEU A 155 -8.58 -2.43 3.10
N ILE A 156 -9.07 -3.54 3.64
CA ILE A 156 -8.44 -4.87 3.50
C ILE A 156 -9.40 -5.75 2.71
N THR A 157 -8.89 -6.45 1.70
CA THR A 157 -9.68 -7.36 0.85
C THR A 157 -8.78 -8.47 0.30
N ASP A 158 -9.38 -9.55 -0.20
CA ASP A 158 -8.71 -10.60 -0.96
C ASP A 158 -8.83 -10.38 -2.49
N GLN A 159 -9.56 -9.35 -2.92
CA GLN A 159 -9.82 -9.03 -4.31
C GLN A 159 -8.94 -7.87 -4.80
N GLU A 160 -8.54 -7.94 -6.07
CA GLU A 160 -7.99 -6.77 -6.75
C GLU A 160 -9.12 -5.84 -7.17
N LEU A 161 -8.96 -4.55 -6.83
CA LEU A 161 -9.95 -3.52 -7.07
C LEU A 161 -9.43 -2.48 -8.07
N SER A 162 -10.30 -2.02 -8.96
CA SER A 162 -10.06 -0.88 -9.83
C SER A 162 -10.22 0.46 -9.08
N GLU A 163 -9.70 1.56 -9.63
CA GLU A 163 -9.88 2.89 -9.03
C GLU A 163 -11.36 3.31 -8.93
N GLU A 164 -12.21 2.86 -9.87
CA GLU A 164 -13.64 3.14 -9.84
C GLU A 164 -14.32 2.44 -8.66
N GLU A 165 -13.97 1.18 -8.42
CA GLU A 165 -14.45 0.42 -7.25
C GLU A 165 -13.97 1.03 -5.96
N LEU A 166 -12.66 1.38 -5.88
CA LEU A 166 -12.07 2.05 -4.70
C LEU A 166 -12.81 3.36 -4.36
N GLY A 167 -13.22 4.13 -5.36
CA GLY A 167 -13.95 5.38 -5.14
C GLY A 167 -15.36 5.21 -4.56
N SER A 168 -15.93 3.99 -4.58
CA SER A 168 -17.29 3.69 -4.12
C SER A 168 -17.35 2.95 -2.78
N LEU A 169 -16.23 2.49 -2.25
CA LEU A 169 -16.17 1.66 -1.05
C LEU A 169 -16.05 2.48 0.24
N VAL A 170 -16.36 1.84 1.35
CA VAL A 170 -16.20 2.42 2.70
C VAL A 170 -14.84 2.01 3.26
N TYR A 171 -14.12 2.99 3.76
CA TYR A 171 -12.79 2.83 4.35
C TYR A 171 -12.83 2.97 5.87
N TYR A 172 -11.91 2.32 6.54
CA TYR A 172 -11.62 2.51 7.96
C TYR A 172 -10.63 3.66 8.13
N ALA A 173 -10.83 4.52 9.12
CA ALA A 173 -9.84 5.55 9.45
C ALA A 173 -8.53 4.90 9.91
N TYR A 174 -7.40 5.46 9.48
CA TYR A 174 -6.08 5.03 9.91
C TYR A 174 -5.49 6.05 10.88
N ASP A 175 -5.46 5.71 12.15
CA ASP A 175 -4.91 6.55 13.22
C ASP A 175 -3.58 5.99 13.76
N GLU A 176 -3.41 4.66 13.71
CA GLU A 176 -2.23 3.93 14.20
C GLU A 176 -2.02 2.62 13.42
N PRO A 177 -0.82 2.02 13.45
CA PRO A 177 -0.58 0.71 12.84
C PRO A 177 -1.56 -0.35 13.33
N PHE A 178 -1.99 -1.22 12.44
CA PHE A 178 -2.94 -2.30 12.74
C PHE A 178 -2.37 -3.67 12.36
N LEU A 179 -2.98 -4.74 12.89
CA LEU A 179 -2.55 -6.11 12.68
C LEU A 179 -3.46 -6.83 11.68
N ILE A 180 -2.86 -7.67 10.84
CA ILE A 180 -3.55 -8.66 10.01
C ILE A 180 -3.24 -10.04 10.58
N GLU A 181 -4.30 -10.79 10.89
CA GLU A 181 -4.22 -12.11 11.49
C GLU A 181 -4.00 -13.23 10.45
N PRO A 182 -3.39 -14.37 10.84
CA PRO A 182 -3.17 -15.51 9.94
C PRO A 182 -4.43 -16.16 9.38
N ASN A 183 -4.20 -17.00 8.35
CA ASN A 183 -5.16 -17.85 7.63
C ASN A 183 -6.06 -17.07 6.66
N GLY A 184 -5.40 -16.24 5.84
CA GLY A 184 -6.06 -15.52 4.74
C GLY A 184 -5.10 -14.97 3.71
N GLU A 185 -5.67 -14.57 2.59
CA GLU A 185 -5.01 -13.78 1.55
C GLU A 185 -5.51 -12.35 1.64
N TYR A 186 -4.61 -11.37 1.57
CA TYR A 186 -4.93 -9.98 1.81
C TYR A 186 -4.23 -9.05 0.82
N ILE A 187 -4.95 -8.01 0.41
CA ILE A 187 -4.43 -6.81 -0.23
C ILE A 187 -4.89 -5.64 0.63
N VAL A 188 -3.98 -4.79 1.01
CA VAL A 188 -4.28 -3.55 1.73
C VAL A 188 -4.31 -2.41 0.72
N TYR A 189 -5.40 -1.67 0.71
CA TYR A 189 -5.52 -0.40 0.00
C TYR A 189 -5.51 0.74 1.00
N ALA A 190 -4.89 1.85 0.65
CA ALA A 190 -5.01 3.09 1.41
C ALA A 190 -5.51 4.21 0.49
N MET A 191 -6.42 5.01 1.03
CA MET A 191 -6.89 6.25 0.40
C MET A 191 -6.30 7.41 1.20
N LEU A 192 -5.50 8.23 0.51
CA LEU A 192 -4.88 9.43 1.04
C LEU A 192 -5.64 10.64 0.50
N VAL A 193 -6.05 11.54 1.36
CA VAL A 193 -6.80 12.74 0.98
C VAL A 193 -6.16 13.95 1.64
N ASP A 194 -5.74 14.95 0.87
CA ASP A 194 -5.22 16.21 1.40
C ASP A 194 -6.34 17.20 1.80
N ALA A 195 -5.94 18.36 2.30
CA ALA A 195 -6.87 19.43 2.69
C ALA A 195 -7.62 20.07 1.51
N SER A 196 -7.10 19.92 0.29
CA SER A 196 -7.70 20.43 -0.96
C SER A 196 -8.56 19.40 -1.69
N LEU A 197 -8.72 18.20 -1.08
CA LEU A 197 -9.46 17.04 -1.59
C LEU A 197 -8.81 16.38 -2.82
N ASN A 198 -7.48 16.50 -2.97
CA ASN A 198 -6.76 15.66 -3.91
C ASN A 198 -6.61 14.25 -3.31
N ILE A 199 -6.79 13.22 -4.14
CA ILE A 199 -6.87 11.82 -3.70
C ILE A 199 -5.79 11.00 -4.37
N THR A 200 -5.12 10.14 -3.56
CA THR A 200 -4.23 9.08 -4.01
C THR A 200 -4.70 7.76 -3.42
N TYR A 201 -4.75 6.71 -4.25
CA TYR A 201 -4.94 5.35 -3.80
C TYR A 201 -3.60 4.61 -3.84
N LEU A 202 -3.27 3.97 -2.72
CA LEU A 202 -2.14 3.05 -2.61
C LEU A 202 -2.65 1.62 -2.56
N ARG A 203 -1.82 0.69 -3.00
CA ARG A 203 -2.07 -0.74 -2.95
C ARG A 203 -0.81 -1.46 -2.47
N SER A 204 -0.95 -2.41 -1.55
CA SER A 204 0.11 -3.35 -1.21
C SER A 204 0.24 -4.46 -2.26
N ASP A 205 1.35 -5.20 -2.22
CA ASP A 205 1.37 -6.54 -2.82
C ASP A 205 0.33 -7.43 -2.12
N ARG A 206 -0.08 -8.51 -2.80
CA ARG A 206 -0.90 -9.56 -2.18
C ARG A 206 -0.03 -10.31 -1.17
N ILE A 207 -0.53 -10.48 0.05
CA ILE A 207 0.11 -11.26 1.10
C ILE A 207 -0.75 -12.45 1.47
N THR A 208 -0.11 -13.54 1.84
CA THR A 208 -0.74 -14.75 2.38
C THR A 208 -0.20 -14.97 3.78
N LEU A 209 -1.09 -14.97 4.75
CA LEU A 209 -0.77 -15.34 6.12
C LEU A 209 -1.32 -16.74 6.38
N ASP A 210 -0.43 -17.69 6.74
CA ASP A 210 -0.79 -19.08 6.96
C ASP A 210 0.01 -19.67 8.12
N ASN A 211 -0.66 -20.04 9.20
CA ASN A 211 -0.07 -20.70 10.35
C ASN A 211 -0.53 -22.18 10.50
N VAL A 212 -1.19 -22.71 9.49
CA VAL A 212 -1.65 -24.09 9.47
C VAL A 212 -0.53 -24.99 8.96
N GLN A 213 -0.25 -26.07 9.69
CA GLN A 213 0.75 -27.04 9.25
C GLN A 213 0.19 -27.91 8.11
N PRO A 214 1.02 -28.29 7.13
CA PRO A 214 0.67 -29.31 6.15
C PRO A 214 0.21 -30.61 6.81
N VAL A 215 -0.71 -31.33 6.17
CA VAL A 215 -1.17 -32.64 6.67
C VAL A 215 -0.65 -33.74 5.75
N ILE A 216 0.11 -34.69 6.32
CA ILE A 216 0.60 -35.89 5.64
C ILE A 216 -0.45 -36.98 5.82
N GLY A 217 -0.97 -37.50 4.72
CA GLY A 217 -1.97 -38.58 4.70
C GLY A 217 -1.49 -39.81 3.96
N GLY A 218 -2.29 -40.89 4.02
CA GLY A 218 -1.98 -42.19 3.40
C GLY A 218 -1.10 -43.10 4.25
N ILE A 219 -0.42 -42.56 5.25
CA ILE A 219 0.42 -43.28 6.20
C ILE A 219 0.15 -42.79 7.63
N GLU A 220 0.61 -43.55 8.62
CA GLU A 220 0.48 -43.24 10.03
C GLU A 220 1.87 -43.16 10.67
N ASP A 221 2.11 -42.16 11.50
CA ASP A 221 3.41 -41.96 12.16
C ASP A 221 3.80 -43.15 13.04
N GLY A 222 5.06 -43.58 12.96
CA GLY A 222 5.61 -44.70 13.68
C GLY A 222 5.15 -46.08 13.16
N LYS A 223 4.35 -46.18 12.11
CA LYS A 223 3.83 -47.43 11.58
C LYS A 223 4.84 -48.17 10.72
N ILE A 224 4.70 -49.50 10.65
CA ILE A 224 5.50 -50.39 9.85
C ILE A 224 4.70 -50.87 8.63
N TYR A 225 5.29 -50.75 7.45
CA TYR A 225 4.73 -51.18 6.17
C TYR A 225 5.68 -52.15 5.48
N CYS A 226 5.14 -53.20 4.82
CA CYS A 226 5.89 -54.15 4.04
C CYS A 226 5.62 -54.03 2.53
N GLU A 227 5.09 -52.93 2.11
CA GLU A 227 4.80 -52.62 0.69
C GLU A 227 4.85 -51.13 0.48
N ALA A 228 4.96 -50.73 -0.77
CA ALA A 228 4.96 -49.31 -1.15
C ALA A 228 3.65 -48.65 -0.70
N GLN A 229 3.76 -47.39 -0.22
CA GLN A 229 2.62 -46.60 0.25
C GLN A 229 2.40 -45.41 -0.64
N THR A 230 1.12 -45.03 -0.85
CA THR A 230 0.78 -43.73 -1.45
C THR A 230 0.68 -42.70 -0.34
N VAL A 231 1.55 -41.71 -0.38
CA VAL A 231 1.54 -40.59 0.57
C VAL A 231 0.85 -39.40 -0.10
N THR A 232 -0.08 -38.77 0.59
CA THR A 232 -0.82 -37.60 0.13
C THR A 232 -0.50 -36.39 0.99
N ILE A 233 -0.39 -35.23 0.38
CA ILE A 233 -0.11 -33.97 1.09
C ILE A 233 -1.33 -33.06 0.93
N ASN A 234 -2.00 -32.75 2.04
CA ASN A 234 -3.10 -31.78 2.06
C ASN A 234 -2.54 -30.41 2.50
N GLU A 235 -2.13 -29.64 1.52
CA GLU A 235 -1.58 -28.32 1.65
C GLU A 235 -1.76 -27.56 0.31
N LYS A 236 -2.15 -26.26 0.40
CA LYS A 236 -2.34 -25.41 -0.78
C LYS A 236 -1.03 -24.80 -1.30
N TYR A 237 -0.15 -24.45 -0.39
CA TYR A 237 1.05 -23.66 -0.68
C TYR A 237 2.33 -24.46 -0.38
N ILE A 238 2.42 -25.70 -0.88
CA ILE A 238 3.60 -26.55 -0.71
C ILE A 238 4.85 -25.83 -1.24
N GLU A 239 5.90 -25.80 -0.42
CA GLU A 239 7.24 -25.34 -0.81
C GLU A 239 8.14 -26.54 -1.11
N THR A 240 8.25 -27.47 -0.17
CA THR A 240 9.10 -28.66 -0.33
C THR A 240 8.49 -29.90 0.30
N VAL A 241 8.72 -31.04 -0.34
CA VAL A 241 8.48 -32.37 0.23
C VAL A 241 9.76 -33.18 0.11
N THR A 242 10.22 -33.77 1.19
CA THR A 242 11.42 -34.58 1.19
C THR A 242 11.18 -35.92 1.89
N VAL A 243 11.89 -36.96 1.43
CA VAL A 243 12.03 -38.26 2.11
C VAL A 243 13.51 -38.45 2.41
N ASN A 244 13.84 -38.61 3.69
CA ASN A 244 15.22 -38.71 4.18
C ASN A 244 16.12 -37.57 3.68
N GLY A 245 15.56 -36.35 3.58
CA GLY A 245 16.26 -35.15 3.08
C GLY A 245 16.40 -35.05 1.56
N THR A 246 15.92 -36.06 0.81
CA THR A 246 15.89 -36.00 -0.67
C THR A 246 14.53 -35.50 -1.13
N ALA A 247 14.51 -34.47 -1.99
CA ALA A 247 13.29 -33.94 -2.56
C ALA A 247 12.55 -34.98 -3.40
N VAL A 248 11.22 -34.99 -3.29
CA VAL A 248 10.33 -35.82 -4.09
C VAL A 248 9.38 -34.95 -4.90
N GLU A 249 9.07 -35.39 -6.12
CA GLU A 249 8.08 -34.75 -6.96
C GLU A 249 6.69 -35.26 -6.65
N LEU A 250 5.70 -34.37 -6.61
CA LEU A 250 4.30 -34.70 -6.39
C LEU A 250 3.58 -34.83 -7.73
N ASP A 251 2.59 -35.69 -7.77
CA ASP A 251 1.62 -35.76 -8.87
C ASP A 251 0.58 -34.63 -8.82
N GLU A 252 -0.36 -34.63 -9.76
CA GLU A 252 -1.45 -33.64 -9.86
C GLU A 252 -2.41 -33.63 -8.65
N ASN A 253 -2.37 -34.68 -7.81
CA ASN A 253 -3.18 -34.82 -6.61
C ASN A 253 -2.38 -34.53 -5.33
N ASN A 254 -1.21 -33.91 -5.44
CA ASN A 254 -0.27 -33.69 -4.35
C ASN A 254 0.12 -35.00 -3.65
N SER A 255 0.38 -36.07 -4.41
CA SER A 255 0.72 -37.40 -3.89
C SER A 255 2.05 -37.90 -4.48
N PHE A 256 2.68 -38.83 -3.78
CA PHE A 256 3.84 -39.55 -4.26
C PHE A 256 3.83 -40.97 -3.75
N ILE A 257 4.59 -41.87 -4.41
CA ILE A 257 4.78 -43.24 -3.94
C ILE A 257 6.02 -43.29 -3.08
N LEU A 258 5.84 -43.69 -1.82
CA LEU A 258 6.92 -44.09 -0.93
C LEU A 258 7.27 -45.57 -1.26
N PRO A 259 8.43 -45.85 -1.83
CA PRO A 259 8.76 -47.18 -2.29
C PRO A 259 8.97 -48.17 -1.11
N ALA A 260 8.72 -49.45 -1.37
CA ALA A 260 9.14 -50.48 -0.46
C ALA A 260 10.68 -50.53 -0.42
N ALA A 261 11.26 -50.25 0.74
CA ALA A 261 12.71 -50.24 0.95
C ALA A 261 12.99 -50.37 2.44
N ASP A 262 13.90 -51.28 2.80
CA ASP A 262 14.18 -51.55 4.23
C ASP A 262 14.72 -50.33 4.96
N GLY A 263 14.05 -49.99 6.06
CA GLY A 263 14.49 -48.98 7.02
C GLY A 263 13.49 -47.88 7.31
N GLU A 264 13.95 -46.97 8.15
CA GLU A 264 13.19 -45.79 8.54
C GLU A 264 13.13 -44.75 7.40
N GLN A 265 11.93 -44.24 7.18
CA GLN A 265 11.66 -43.21 6.16
C GLN A 265 11.09 -41.98 6.86
N LYS A 266 11.84 -40.88 6.91
CA LYS A 266 11.41 -39.59 7.44
C LYS A 266 10.87 -38.72 6.32
N ILE A 267 9.59 -38.44 6.35
CA ILE A 267 8.91 -37.51 5.44
C ILE A 267 8.85 -36.13 6.11
N VAL A 268 9.29 -35.08 5.39
CA VAL A 268 9.20 -33.71 5.85
C VAL A 268 8.53 -32.87 4.76
N VAL A 269 7.50 -32.15 5.15
CA VAL A 269 6.75 -31.24 4.29
C VAL A 269 6.86 -29.85 4.85
N ALA A 270 7.27 -28.89 4.02
CA ALA A 270 7.25 -27.46 4.36
C ALA A 270 6.37 -26.71 3.37
N ASP A 271 5.56 -25.78 3.87
CA ASP A 271 4.81 -24.84 3.05
C ASP A 271 5.60 -23.53 2.82
N LYS A 272 5.06 -22.63 1.99
CA LYS A 272 5.67 -21.34 1.66
C LYS A 272 5.68 -20.35 2.84
N ALA A 273 4.81 -20.52 3.84
CA ALA A 273 4.81 -19.72 5.05
C ALA A 273 5.83 -20.19 6.08
N GLY A 274 6.45 -21.36 5.86
CA GLY A 274 7.43 -21.97 6.75
C GLY A 274 6.84 -22.85 7.83
N ASN A 275 5.57 -23.30 7.70
CA ASN A 275 5.04 -24.34 8.56
C ASN A 275 5.59 -25.70 8.11
N ILE A 276 5.90 -26.56 9.06
CA ILE A 276 6.54 -27.86 8.80
C ILE A 276 5.71 -28.96 9.44
N ALA A 277 5.46 -30.03 8.67
CA ALA A 277 4.95 -31.30 9.16
C ALA A 277 6.01 -32.39 8.94
N GLU A 278 6.19 -33.26 9.93
CA GLU A 278 7.10 -34.39 9.85
C GLU A 278 6.35 -35.69 10.22
N MET A 279 6.72 -36.78 9.55
CA MET A 279 6.22 -38.11 9.85
C MET A 279 7.32 -39.11 9.59
N THR A 280 7.42 -40.11 10.44
CA THR A 280 8.42 -41.18 10.34
C THR A 280 7.72 -42.54 10.31
N VAL A 281 8.04 -43.34 9.30
CA VAL A 281 7.51 -44.71 9.17
C VAL A 281 8.67 -45.67 8.91
N THR A 282 8.49 -46.95 9.24
CA THR A 282 9.42 -47.99 8.83
C THR A 282 8.84 -48.73 7.63
N VAL A 283 9.62 -48.89 6.58
CA VAL A 283 9.20 -49.66 5.40
C VAL A 283 10.16 -50.83 5.22
N HIS A 284 9.63 -51.96 4.79
CA HIS A 284 10.40 -53.16 4.44
C HIS A 284 10.20 -53.50 2.97
N ASP A 285 11.23 -54.07 2.33
CA ASP A 285 11.17 -54.54 0.95
C ASP A 285 10.44 -55.87 0.84
N GLY A 286 9.11 -55.83 1.07
CA GLY A 286 8.22 -56.97 1.01
C GLY A 286 7.97 -57.67 2.36
N HIS A 287 7.22 -58.73 2.31
CA HIS A 287 6.86 -59.53 3.45
C HIS A 287 7.84 -60.67 3.71
N THR A 288 8.29 -60.81 4.95
CA THR A 288 9.00 -62.00 5.40
C THR A 288 8.00 -62.93 6.10
N PHE A 289 7.56 -63.96 5.40
CA PHE A 289 6.56 -64.88 5.92
C PHE A 289 7.14 -65.96 6.79
N GLY A 290 6.42 -66.31 7.84
CA GLY A 290 6.68 -67.45 8.68
C GLY A 290 6.23 -68.82 8.06
N ASP A 291 6.14 -69.81 8.88
CA ASP A 291 5.70 -71.14 8.47
C ASP A 291 4.19 -71.20 8.16
N TRP A 292 3.82 -72.04 7.19
CA TRP A 292 2.44 -72.26 6.83
C TRP A 292 1.67 -72.91 7.97
N LYS A 293 0.45 -72.44 8.25
CA LYS A 293 -0.50 -72.98 9.22
C LYS A 293 -1.78 -73.37 8.50
N ALA A 294 -2.37 -74.53 8.88
CA ALA A 294 -3.66 -74.96 8.35
C ALA A 294 -4.79 -74.14 8.96
N ASP A 295 -5.69 -73.60 8.14
CA ASP A 295 -6.82 -72.72 8.57
C ASP A 295 -8.07 -73.58 8.89
N GLY A 296 -8.10 -74.88 8.50
CA GLY A 296 -9.20 -75.75 8.79
C GLY A 296 -10.39 -75.76 7.85
N ASP A 297 -10.36 -74.86 6.86
CA ASP A 297 -11.40 -74.69 5.85
C ASP A 297 -10.96 -75.16 4.43
N GLY A 298 -9.86 -75.87 4.34
CA GLY A 298 -9.27 -76.27 3.07
C GLY A 298 -8.26 -75.26 2.53
N THR A 299 -7.89 -74.30 3.33
CA THR A 299 -6.79 -73.34 3.06
C THR A 299 -5.68 -73.49 4.10
N HIS A 300 -4.54 -72.92 3.80
CA HIS A 300 -3.45 -72.70 4.75
C HIS A 300 -2.93 -71.25 4.52
N SER A 301 -2.55 -70.63 5.62
CA SER A 301 -2.02 -69.28 5.64
C SER A 301 -0.68 -69.18 6.32
N ARG A 302 0.06 -68.14 6.00
CA ARG A 302 1.25 -67.74 6.73
C ARG A 302 1.20 -66.20 6.95
N GLU A 303 1.64 -65.83 8.11
CA GLU A 303 1.69 -64.44 8.52
C GLU A 303 3.09 -63.87 8.33
N CYS A 304 3.16 -62.58 8.03
CA CYS A 304 4.42 -61.85 8.01
C CYS A 304 5.04 -61.87 9.42
N THR A 305 6.33 -62.17 9.51
CA THR A 305 7.08 -62.22 10.79
C THR A 305 7.69 -60.85 11.14
N VAL A 306 7.56 -59.87 10.30
CA VAL A 306 7.98 -58.49 10.59
C VAL A 306 7.02 -57.90 11.63
N ASP A 307 7.55 -57.53 12.79
CA ASP A 307 6.75 -56.95 13.87
C ASP A 307 5.99 -55.70 13.40
N GLY A 308 4.69 -55.63 13.68
CA GLY A 308 3.81 -54.56 13.24
C GLY A 308 3.25 -54.72 11.83
N CYS A 309 3.78 -55.57 10.98
CA CYS A 309 3.23 -55.92 9.67
C CYS A 309 2.08 -56.93 9.80
N LYS A 310 0.97 -56.65 9.08
CA LYS A 310 -0.23 -57.54 9.12
C LYS A 310 -0.43 -58.33 7.83
N GLY A 311 0.62 -58.51 7.04
CA GLY A 311 0.56 -59.24 5.78
C GLY A 311 0.25 -60.72 6.04
N VAL A 312 -0.74 -61.27 5.33
CA VAL A 312 -1.12 -62.69 5.38
C VAL A 312 -1.18 -63.20 3.94
N GLU A 313 -0.48 -64.30 3.69
CA GLU A 313 -0.59 -65.04 2.44
C GLU A 313 -1.42 -66.30 2.67
N THR A 314 -2.43 -66.51 1.82
CA THR A 314 -3.33 -67.65 1.90
C THR A 314 -3.29 -68.45 0.61
N MET A 315 -3.19 -69.76 0.71
CA MET A 315 -3.25 -70.67 -0.43
C MET A 315 -4.26 -71.80 -0.17
N ALA A 316 -4.94 -72.19 -1.22
CA ALA A 316 -5.80 -73.37 -1.16
C ALA A 316 -4.96 -74.62 -1.05
N CYS A 317 -5.42 -75.62 -0.23
CA CYS A 317 -4.81 -76.90 -0.17
C CYS A 317 -4.98 -77.63 -1.50
N SER A 318 -3.91 -77.89 -2.24
CA SER A 318 -3.95 -78.59 -3.52
C SER A 318 -3.52 -80.05 -3.39
N GLY A 319 -4.45 -81.00 -3.69
CA GLY A 319 -4.16 -82.39 -3.99
C GLY A 319 -4.26 -83.38 -2.87
N GLY A 320 -5.07 -84.43 -3.12
CA GLY A 320 -5.08 -85.75 -2.41
C GLY A 320 -5.43 -85.71 -0.90
N ASN A 321 -5.65 -86.78 -0.24
CA ASN A 321 -6.03 -86.87 1.16
C ASN A 321 -4.98 -86.39 2.21
N ALA A 322 -4.19 -85.36 1.85
CA ALA A 322 -3.31 -84.72 2.82
C ALA A 322 -4.13 -83.76 3.68
N THR A 323 -4.10 -83.97 4.97
CA THR A 323 -4.56 -82.95 5.94
C THR A 323 -3.65 -81.73 5.79
N CYS A 324 -4.20 -80.52 5.89
CA CYS A 324 -3.44 -79.26 5.84
C CYS A 324 -2.34 -79.11 6.94
N THR A 325 -1.91 -80.20 7.52
CA THR A 325 -0.86 -80.31 8.52
C THR A 325 0.48 -80.76 7.94
N GLU A 326 0.54 -81.18 6.65
CA GLU A 326 1.78 -81.66 6.04
C GLU A 326 2.32 -80.68 5.00
N LYS A 327 3.63 -80.44 5.02
CA LYS A 327 4.33 -79.73 4.02
C LYS A 327 3.97 -80.28 2.63
N ALA A 328 3.51 -79.42 1.71
CA ALA A 328 3.46 -79.83 0.32
C ALA A 328 4.89 -80.16 -0.14
N VAL A 329 5.07 -81.31 -0.66
CA VAL A 329 6.34 -81.80 -1.30
C VAL A 329 6.34 -81.38 -2.72
#